data_6e183d9a21fc8534a4b5b982ac461c39
#
_entry.id   6e183d9a21fc8534a4b5b982ac461c39
#
_cell.length_a   1.000
_cell.length_b   1.000
_cell.length_c   1.000
_cell.angle_alpha   90.00
_cell.angle_beta   90.00
_cell.angle_gamma   90.00
#
_symmetry.space_group_name_H-M   'P 1'
#
loop_
_entity.id
_entity.type
_entity.pdbx_description
1 polymer ?
#
loop_
_entity_poly.entity_id
_entity_poly.type
_entity_poly.pdbx_seq_one_letter_code
_entity_poly.pdbx_strand_id
1 'polypeptide(L)'
;PLASLNPRMTVGEIVAEPLRVHRADLSREQRQTEVAQMLERVGLSRDQINRYPHEFSGGQCQRIGIARAMILKPKLLVCDEPVSALDVSIQAQIINLLEDLKRESGTSILFVSHNLAVVRRLCERVLVLYLGKTMELAPSAALFGAPLHPYTRGLLASVPIPDPDLQPARLETSLTGELPSPLAPPSGCVFRTRCEFAIERCTVEVPVLEQLPDNRQIACHRWQELQPKT
;
A
#
# COMPACT_ATOMS: atom_id res chain seq x y z
N PRO A 1 -7.30 12.76 -1.98
CA PRO A 1 -7.57 12.71 -3.43
C PRO A 1 -7.77 14.09 -4.04
N LEU A 2 -8.55 14.99 -3.39
CA LEU A 2 -8.81 16.35 -3.89
C LEU A 2 -7.54 17.18 -4.02
N ALA A 3 -6.60 17.08 -3.07
CA ALA A 3 -5.34 17.84 -3.10
C ALA A 3 -4.42 17.46 -4.27
N SER A 4 -4.61 16.29 -4.88
CA SER A 4 -3.80 15.83 -6.02
C SER A 4 -4.34 16.30 -7.38
N LEU A 5 -5.52 16.90 -7.42
CA LEU A 5 -6.16 17.37 -8.64
C LEU A 5 -6.17 18.92 -8.66
N ASN A 6 -5.77 19.51 -9.77
CA ASN A 6 -5.83 20.96 -9.92
C ASN A 6 -7.31 21.43 -10.01
N PRO A 7 -7.82 22.20 -9.03
CA PRO A 7 -9.23 22.58 -8.99
C PRO A 7 -9.68 23.54 -10.10
N ARG A 8 -8.71 24.12 -10.83
CA ARG A 8 -8.95 25.07 -11.93
C ARG A 8 -9.01 24.40 -13.31
N MET A 9 -8.74 23.08 -13.37
CA MET A 9 -8.77 22.29 -14.60
C MET A 9 -10.00 21.39 -14.60
N THR A 10 -10.56 21.15 -15.78
CA THR A 10 -11.60 20.14 -15.96
C THR A 10 -11.02 18.74 -15.80
N VAL A 11 -11.87 17.76 -15.50
CA VAL A 11 -11.46 16.35 -15.39
C VAL A 11 -10.76 15.87 -16.67
N GLY A 12 -11.29 16.24 -17.83
CA GLY A 12 -10.67 15.91 -19.10
C GLY A 12 -9.27 16.50 -19.27
N GLU A 13 -9.05 17.73 -18.83
CA GLU A 13 -7.73 18.37 -18.87
C GLU A 13 -6.74 17.70 -17.92
N ILE A 14 -7.18 17.34 -16.70
CA ILE A 14 -6.35 16.65 -15.70
C ILE A 14 -5.90 15.29 -16.21
N VAL A 15 -6.82 14.51 -16.77
CA VAL A 15 -6.51 13.16 -17.29
C VAL A 15 -5.68 13.24 -18.58
N ALA A 16 -5.89 14.27 -19.40
CA ALA A 16 -5.13 14.47 -20.64
C ALA A 16 -3.72 15.03 -20.42
N GLU A 17 -3.40 15.58 -19.23
CA GLU A 17 -2.12 16.24 -18.96
C GLU A 17 -0.91 15.35 -19.29
N PRO A 18 -0.82 14.08 -18.82
CA PRO A 18 0.27 13.20 -19.19
C PRO A 18 0.39 12.94 -20.70
N LEU A 19 -0.74 12.85 -21.42
CA LEU A 19 -0.72 12.69 -22.88
C LEU A 19 -0.16 13.93 -23.59
N ARG A 20 -0.45 15.14 -23.09
CA ARG A 20 0.10 16.37 -23.65
C ARG A 20 1.63 16.44 -23.55
N VAL A 21 2.17 15.90 -22.44
CA VAL A 21 3.62 15.92 -22.17
C VAL A 21 4.35 14.80 -22.89
N HIS A 22 3.82 13.58 -22.85
CA HIS A 22 4.53 12.38 -23.26
C HIS A 22 4.06 11.78 -24.60
N ARG A 23 2.95 12.26 -25.15
CA ARG A 23 2.35 11.78 -26.42
C ARG A 23 1.97 12.96 -27.31
N ALA A 24 3.00 13.76 -27.64
CA ALA A 24 2.87 14.89 -28.54
C ALA A 24 2.46 14.49 -29.97
N ASP A 25 2.64 13.20 -30.32
CA ASP A 25 2.20 12.57 -31.56
C ASP A 25 0.68 12.51 -31.72
N LEU A 26 -0.10 12.55 -30.62
CA LEU A 26 -1.55 12.46 -30.67
C LEU A 26 -2.19 13.81 -31.02
N SER A 27 -3.18 13.79 -31.94
CA SER A 27 -4.04 14.94 -32.18
C SER A 27 -4.91 15.27 -30.95
N ARG A 28 -5.54 16.45 -30.95
CA ARG A 28 -6.48 16.85 -29.91
C ARG A 28 -7.65 15.86 -29.79
N GLU A 29 -8.19 15.43 -30.92
CA GLU A 29 -9.33 14.50 -30.99
C GLU A 29 -8.95 13.11 -30.45
N GLN A 30 -7.77 12.61 -30.86
CA GLN A 30 -7.25 11.34 -30.35
C GLN A 30 -7.07 11.39 -28.84
N ARG A 31 -6.50 12.46 -28.27
CA ARG A 31 -6.37 12.63 -26.81
C ARG A 31 -7.74 12.64 -26.12
N GLN A 32 -8.74 13.33 -26.67
CA GLN A 32 -10.09 13.33 -26.11
C GLN A 32 -10.72 11.94 -26.11
N THR A 33 -10.51 11.16 -27.17
CA THR A 33 -10.98 9.77 -27.25
C THR A 33 -10.33 8.89 -26.20
N GLU A 34 -8.99 8.95 -26.03
CA GLU A 34 -8.25 8.20 -25.01
C GLU A 34 -8.73 8.57 -23.59
N VAL A 35 -8.94 9.87 -23.32
CA VAL A 35 -9.46 10.35 -22.04
C VAL A 35 -10.87 9.82 -21.77
N ALA A 36 -11.76 9.91 -22.75
CA ALA A 36 -13.13 9.41 -22.60
C ALA A 36 -13.17 7.90 -22.32
N GLN A 37 -12.37 7.11 -23.03
CA GLN A 37 -12.22 5.68 -22.78
C GLN A 37 -11.65 5.38 -21.41
N MET A 38 -10.65 6.15 -20.96
CA MET A 38 -10.05 5.96 -19.64
C MET A 38 -11.05 6.30 -18.51
N LEU A 39 -11.86 7.35 -18.66
CA LEU A 39 -12.90 7.67 -17.68
C LEU A 39 -13.92 6.53 -17.57
N GLU A 40 -14.36 5.93 -18.66
CA GLU A 40 -15.24 4.77 -18.61
C GLU A 40 -14.60 3.57 -17.93
N ARG A 41 -13.32 3.31 -18.19
CA ARG A 41 -12.57 2.21 -17.53
C ARG A 41 -12.49 2.37 -16.00
N VAL A 42 -12.42 3.62 -15.50
CA VAL A 42 -12.45 3.86 -14.07
C VAL A 42 -13.89 4.02 -13.51
N GLY A 43 -14.91 3.75 -14.33
CA GLY A 43 -16.32 3.79 -13.93
C GLY A 43 -16.90 5.21 -13.81
N LEU A 44 -16.40 6.16 -14.61
CA LEU A 44 -16.94 7.51 -14.74
C LEU A 44 -17.58 7.67 -16.12
N SER A 45 -18.62 8.54 -16.22
CA SER A 45 -19.26 8.82 -17.52
C SER A 45 -18.42 9.75 -18.37
N ARG A 46 -18.46 9.56 -19.70
CA ARG A 46 -17.84 10.46 -20.69
C ARG A 46 -18.37 11.91 -20.57
N ASP A 47 -19.63 12.07 -20.21
CA ASP A 47 -20.26 13.40 -20.10
C ASP A 47 -19.65 14.24 -18.97
N GLN A 48 -18.93 13.60 -18.06
CA GLN A 48 -18.28 14.26 -16.95
C GLN A 48 -16.93 14.91 -17.30
N ILE A 49 -16.45 14.75 -18.53
CA ILE A 49 -15.13 15.23 -19.00
C ILE A 49 -14.93 16.74 -18.82
N ASN A 50 -16.00 17.53 -18.91
CA ASN A 50 -15.96 18.99 -18.79
C ASN A 50 -16.25 19.51 -17.37
N ARG A 51 -16.48 18.62 -16.40
CA ARG A 51 -16.72 18.99 -15.00
C ARG A 51 -15.43 19.25 -14.25
N TYR A 52 -15.53 19.97 -13.16
CA TYR A 52 -14.40 20.31 -12.26
C TYR A 52 -14.34 19.36 -11.07
N PRO A 53 -13.15 19.16 -10.44
CA PRO A 53 -12.98 18.25 -9.31
C PRO A 53 -13.94 18.47 -8.13
N HIS A 54 -14.30 19.71 -7.85
CA HIS A 54 -15.21 20.05 -6.75
C HIS A 54 -16.67 19.58 -6.95
N GLU A 55 -17.03 19.14 -8.15
CA GLU A 55 -18.34 18.57 -8.48
C GLU A 55 -18.41 17.05 -8.24
N PHE A 56 -17.34 16.44 -7.73
CA PHE A 56 -17.19 15.00 -7.56
C PHE A 56 -17.03 14.60 -6.09
N SER A 57 -17.49 13.39 -5.75
CA SER A 57 -17.21 12.79 -4.45
C SER A 57 -15.73 12.41 -4.29
N GLY A 58 -15.27 12.19 -3.05
CA GLY A 58 -13.89 11.76 -2.78
C GLY A 58 -13.48 10.51 -3.55
N GLY A 59 -14.37 9.51 -3.61
CA GLY A 59 -14.13 8.29 -4.38
C GLY A 59 -14.06 8.50 -5.90
N GLN A 60 -14.86 9.42 -6.43
CA GLN A 60 -14.79 9.80 -7.84
C GLN A 60 -13.50 10.58 -8.13
N CYS A 61 -13.06 11.48 -7.24
CA CYS A 61 -11.78 12.17 -7.37
C CYS A 61 -10.60 11.17 -7.34
N GLN A 62 -10.69 10.13 -6.52
CA GLN A 62 -9.69 9.04 -6.51
C GLN A 62 -9.64 8.31 -7.87
N ARG A 63 -10.80 8.01 -8.46
CA ARG A 63 -10.89 7.40 -9.81
C ARG A 63 -10.27 8.29 -10.88
N ILE A 64 -10.48 9.61 -10.81
CA ILE A 64 -9.84 10.59 -11.71
C ILE A 64 -8.31 10.56 -11.55
N GLY A 65 -7.80 10.51 -10.32
CA GLY A 65 -6.36 10.36 -10.04
C GLY A 65 -5.77 9.08 -10.62
N ILE A 66 -6.49 7.95 -10.48
CA ILE A 66 -6.11 6.66 -11.09
C ILE A 66 -6.14 6.76 -12.61
N ALA A 67 -7.17 7.35 -13.21
CA ALA A 67 -7.28 7.55 -14.65
C ALA A 67 -6.08 8.34 -15.19
N ARG A 68 -5.72 9.46 -14.53
CA ARG A 68 -4.54 10.27 -14.88
C ARG A 68 -3.24 9.45 -14.82
N ALA A 69 -3.06 8.63 -13.79
CA ALA A 69 -1.87 7.82 -13.64
C ALA A 69 -1.78 6.68 -14.67
N MET A 70 -2.93 6.11 -15.06
CA MET A 70 -3.02 4.94 -15.94
C MET A 70 -3.12 5.29 -17.45
N ILE A 71 -3.38 6.55 -17.81
CA ILE A 71 -3.61 6.96 -19.22
C ILE A 71 -2.42 6.64 -20.13
N LEU A 72 -1.19 6.66 -19.60
CA LEU A 72 0.03 6.31 -20.34
C LEU A 72 0.37 4.82 -20.31
N LYS A 73 -0.48 3.97 -19.70
CA LYS A 73 -0.27 2.53 -19.54
C LYS A 73 1.12 2.23 -18.91
N PRO A 74 1.41 2.74 -17.72
CA PRO A 74 2.73 2.63 -17.10
C PRO A 74 3.07 1.16 -16.79
N LYS A 75 4.38 0.82 -16.78
CA LYS A 75 4.85 -0.49 -16.34
C LYS A 75 4.78 -0.65 -14.81
N LEU A 76 4.89 0.45 -14.07
CA LEU A 76 4.82 0.50 -12.61
C LEU A 76 3.90 1.64 -12.17
N LEU A 77 2.95 1.32 -11.31
CA LEU A 77 2.10 2.29 -10.61
C LEU A 77 2.46 2.30 -9.12
N VAL A 78 2.76 3.48 -8.58
CA VAL A 78 2.97 3.67 -7.14
C VAL A 78 1.69 4.23 -6.53
N CYS A 79 1.12 3.50 -5.58
CA CYS A 79 -0.09 3.88 -4.84
C CYS A 79 0.29 4.12 -3.37
N ASP A 80 0.37 5.38 -2.97
CA ASP A 80 0.63 5.75 -1.59
C ASP A 80 -0.68 6.09 -0.90
N GLU A 81 -1.10 5.24 0.06
CA GLU A 81 -2.33 5.36 0.84
C GLU A 81 -3.60 5.62 -0.02
N PRO A 82 -3.82 4.91 -1.15
CA PRO A 82 -4.81 5.31 -2.15
C PRO A 82 -6.27 5.18 -1.67
N VAL A 83 -6.51 4.59 -0.49
CA VAL A 83 -7.87 4.34 0.03
C VAL A 83 -8.07 4.83 1.47
N SER A 84 -7.06 5.43 2.12
CA SER A 84 -7.09 5.79 3.54
C SER A 84 -8.19 6.81 3.92
N ALA A 85 -8.55 7.71 3.01
CA ALA A 85 -9.54 8.77 3.23
C ALA A 85 -10.95 8.41 2.72
N LEU A 86 -11.21 7.15 2.39
CA LEU A 86 -12.47 6.70 1.82
C LEU A 86 -13.23 5.78 2.79
N ASP A 87 -14.55 5.76 2.69
CA ASP A 87 -15.36 4.78 3.41
C ASP A 87 -15.14 3.35 2.89
N VAL A 88 -15.48 2.35 3.72
CA VAL A 88 -15.18 0.94 3.46
C VAL A 88 -15.75 0.44 2.13
N SER A 89 -16.94 0.90 1.76
CA SER A 89 -17.60 0.47 0.52
C SER A 89 -16.88 1.01 -0.72
N ILE A 90 -16.46 2.27 -0.68
CA ILE A 90 -15.70 2.92 -1.75
C ILE A 90 -14.28 2.35 -1.81
N GLN A 91 -13.63 2.06 -0.65
CA GLN A 91 -12.34 1.36 -0.63
C GLN A 91 -12.40 0.07 -1.43
N ALA A 92 -13.41 -0.79 -1.18
CA ALA A 92 -13.57 -2.05 -1.91
C ALA A 92 -13.70 -1.84 -3.42
N GLN A 93 -14.44 -0.82 -3.86
CA GLN A 93 -14.57 -0.50 -5.27
C GLN A 93 -13.26 -0.04 -5.91
N ILE A 94 -12.46 0.78 -5.21
CA ILE A 94 -11.14 1.23 -5.71
C ILE A 94 -10.16 0.05 -5.78
N ILE A 95 -10.18 -0.86 -4.80
CA ILE A 95 -9.34 -2.06 -4.83
C ILE A 95 -9.69 -2.96 -6.02
N ASN A 96 -10.98 -3.22 -6.25
CA ASN A 96 -11.42 -3.99 -7.43
C ASN A 96 -10.97 -3.32 -8.74
N LEU A 97 -11.12 -2.00 -8.83
CA LEU A 97 -10.66 -1.24 -9.99
C LEU A 97 -9.15 -1.41 -10.23
N LEU A 98 -8.33 -1.33 -9.18
CA LEU A 98 -6.88 -1.52 -9.30
C LEU A 98 -6.52 -2.95 -9.71
N GLU A 99 -7.22 -3.97 -9.18
CA GLU A 99 -7.06 -5.37 -9.59
C GLU A 99 -7.38 -5.57 -11.07
N ASP A 100 -8.48 -4.99 -11.54
CA ASP A 100 -8.90 -5.09 -12.95
C ASP A 100 -7.89 -4.38 -13.87
N LEU A 101 -7.48 -3.16 -13.54
CA LEU A 101 -6.49 -2.42 -14.30
C LEU A 101 -5.12 -3.14 -14.33
N LYS A 102 -4.68 -3.72 -13.20
CA LYS A 102 -3.47 -4.55 -13.13
C LYS A 102 -3.54 -5.72 -14.12
N ARG A 103 -4.65 -6.46 -14.09
CA ARG A 103 -4.87 -7.63 -14.96
C ARG A 103 -4.91 -7.28 -16.44
N GLU A 104 -5.59 -6.17 -16.78
CA GLU A 104 -5.76 -5.75 -18.18
C GLU A 104 -4.49 -5.16 -18.80
N SER A 105 -3.74 -4.38 -18.03
CA SER A 105 -2.58 -3.63 -18.55
C SER A 105 -1.24 -4.30 -18.30
N GLY A 106 -1.18 -5.33 -17.43
CA GLY A 106 0.07 -5.93 -16.98
C GLY A 106 0.95 -4.99 -16.13
N THR A 107 0.37 -3.90 -15.61
CA THR A 107 1.06 -2.92 -14.77
C THR A 107 1.43 -3.54 -13.42
N SER A 108 2.68 -3.42 -13.00
CA SER A 108 3.08 -3.75 -11.62
C SER A 108 2.62 -2.64 -10.67
N ILE A 109 2.16 -3.02 -9.47
CA ILE A 109 1.69 -2.05 -8.46
C ILE A 109 2.59 -2.12 -7.23
N LEU A 110 3.18 -0.99 -6.84
CA LEU A 110 3.77 -0.77 -5.52
C LEU A 110 2.71 -0.10 -4.64
N PHE A 111 2.16 -0.86 -3.70
CA PHE A 111 1.04 -0.42 -2.86
C PHE A 111 1.52 -0.15 -1.43
N VAL A 112 1.43 1.09 -0.98
CA VAL A 112 1.76 1.50 0.40
C VAL A 112 0.46 1.70 1.17
N SER A 113 0.32 1.01 2.31
CA SER A 113 -0.89 1.10 3.14
C SER A 113 -0.64 0.59 4.56
N HIS A 114 -1.38 1.12 5.52
CA HIS A 114 -1.50 0.59 6.87
C HIS A 114 -2.68 -0.40 7.02
N ASN A 115 -3.53 -0.55 6.00
CA ASN A 115 -4.66 -1.48 6.03
C ASN A 115 -4.21 -2.88 5.59
N LEU A 116 -3.91 -3.75 6.56
CA LEU A 116 -3.39 -5.11 6.31
C LEU A 116 -4.39 -6.02 5.57
N ALA A 117 -5.70 -5.80 5.71
CA ALA A 117 -6.69 -6.58 4.97
C ALA A 117 -6.62 -6.29 3.47
N VAL A 118 -6.44 -5.03 3.10
CA VAL A 118 -6.23 -4.61 1.70
C VAL A 118 -4.92 -5.16 1.15
N VAL A 119 -3.82 -5.02 1.91
CA VAL A 119 -2.49 -5.54 1.53
C VAL A 119 -2.56 -7.05 1.28
N ARG A 120 -3.19 -7.82 2.18
CA ARG A 120 -3.37 -9.27 2.05
C ARG A 120 -4.10 -9.66 0.77
N ARG A 121 -5.08 -8.86 0.36
CA ARG A 121 -5.89 -9.12 -0.83
C ARG A 121 -5.17 -8.78 -2.13
N LEU A 122 -4.53 -7.61 -2.20
CA LEU A 122 -4.02 -7.03 -3.45
C LEU A 122 -2.57 -7.46 -3.75
N CYS A 123 -1.76 -7.68 -2.70
CA CYS A 123 -0.31 -7.82 -2.84
C CYS A 123 0.13 -9.29 -2.84
N GLU A 124 0.98 -9.65 -3.78
CA GLU A 124 1.61 -10.98 -3.86
C GLU A 124 2.80 -11.10 -2.90
N ARG A 125 3.52 -10.00 -2.68
CA ARG A 125 4.64 -9.87 -1.75
C ARG A 125 4.43 -8.66 -0.86
N VAL A 126 4.85 -8.76 0.39
CA VAL A 126 4.70 -7.71 1.39
C VAL A 126 6.04 -7.39 2.03
N LEU A 127 6.39 -6.11 2.00
CA LEU A 127 7.53 -5.53 2.70
C LEU A 127 7.04 -4.82 3.95
N VAL A 128 7.50 -5.26 5.12
CA VAL A 128 7.21 -4.62 6.41
C VAL A 128 8.35 -3.70 6.81
N LEU A 129 8.03 -2.42 7.01
CA LEU A 129 8.99 -1.38 7.39
C LEU A 129 8.70 -0.88 8.82
N TYR A 130 9.76 -0.62 9.58
CA TYR A 130 9.69 0.07 10.86
C TYR A 130 10.79 1.14 10.93
N LEU A 131 10.41 2.40 11.17
CA LEU A 131 11.32 3.55 11.14
C LEU A 131 12.21 3.58 9.88
N GLY A 132 11.64 3.29 8.71
CA GLY A 132 12.34 3.26 7.42
C GLY A 132 13.29 2.08 7.22
N LYS A 133 13.35 1.11 8.15
CA LYS A 133 14.16 -0.10 8.01
C LYS A 133 13.29 -1.31 7.66
N THR A 134 13.82 -2.17 6.80
CA THR A 134 13.16 -3.44 6.46
C THR A 134 13.22 -4.39 7.65
N MET A 135 12.06 -4.85 8.08
CA MET A 135 11.92 -5.87 9.13
C MET A 135 11.74 -7.25 8.53
N GLU A 136 10.81 -7.37 7.58
CA GLU A 136 10.49 -8.62 6.91
C GLU A 136 9.99 -8.35 5.49
N LEU A 137 10.41 -9.17 4.53
CA LEU A 137 9.86 -9.22 3.17
C LEU A 137 9.51 -10.67 2.87
N ALA A 138 8.25 -10.92 2.50
CA ALA A 138 7.78 -12.28 2.23
C ALA A 138 6.67 -12.32 1.18
N PRO A 139 6.41 -13.51 0.57
CA PRO A 139 5.15 -13.76 -0.11
C PRO A 139 3.98 -13.51 0.85
N SER A 140 2.90 -12.91 0.35
CA SER A 140 1.75 -12.51 1.18
C SER A 140 1.20 -13.68 2.01
N ALA A 141 0.97 -14.84 1.41
CA ALA A 141 0.49 -16.02 2.11
C ALA A 141 1.39 -16.44 3.28
N ALA A 142 2.71 -16.38 3.10
CA ALA A 142 3.69 -16.74 4.13
C ALA A 142 3.73 -15.71 5.26
N LEU A 143 3.71 -14.41 4.93
CA LEU A 143 3.73 -13.33 5.93
C LEU A 143 2.49 -13.35 6.82
N PHE A 144 1.30 -13.52 6.24
CA PHE A 144 0.04 -13.57 6.99
C PHE A 144 -0.20 -14.90 7.70
N GLY A 145 0.34 -16.02 7.19
CA GLY A 145 0.19 -17.34 7.79
C GLY A 145 1.20 -17.67 8.89
N ALA A 146 2.47 -17.28 8.68
CA ALA A 146 3.57 -17.57 9.58
C ALA A 146 4.60 -16.44 9.59
N PRO A 147 4.29 -15.26 10.19
CA PRO A 147 5.21 -14.12 10.28
C PRO A 147 6.42 -14.50 11.13
N LEU A 148 7.61 -14.08 10.71
CA LEU A 148 8.86 -14.40 11.39
C LEU A 148 9.32 -13.29 12.33
N HIS A 149 9.23 -12.02 11.88
CA HIS A 149 9.72 -10.89 12.68
C HIS A 149 8.75 -10.56 13.83
N PRO A 150 9.22 -10.31 15.07
CA PRO A 150 8.36 -9.94 16.18
C PRO A 150 7.46 -8.73 15.91
N TYR A 151 7.96 -7.72 15.20
CA TYR A 151 7.14 -6.58 14.78
C TYR A 151 5.99 -6.99 13.86
N THR A 152 6.25 -7.83 12.85
CA THR A 152 5.20 -8.34 11.95
C THR A 152 4.13 -9.11 12.71
N ARG A 153 4.53 -9.93 13.68
CA ARG A 153 3.60 -10.67 14.56
C ARG A 153 2.71 -9.73 15.35
N GLY A 154 3.30 -8.76 16.03
CA GLY A 154 2.54 -7.77 16.82
C GLY A 154 1.63 -6.90 15.93
N LEU A 155 2.10 -6.53 14.72
CA LEU A 155 1.30 -5.78 13.75
C LEU A 155 0.07 -6.58 13.30
N LEU A 156 0.23 -7.86 12.98
CA LEU A 156 -0.87 -8.75 12.59
C LEU A 156 -1.80 -9.07 13.76
N ALA A 157 -1.27 -9.19 14.97
CA ALA A 157 -2.08 -9.39 16.19
C ALA A 157 -2.97 -8.18 16.50
N SER A 158 -2.54 -6.97 16.13
CA SER A 158 -3.31 -5.73 16.33
C SER A 158 -4.49 -5.56 15.38
N VAL A 159 -4.62 -6.42 14.34
CA VAL A 159 -5.77 -6.38 13.43
C VAL A 159 -7.00 -6.94 14.14
N PRO A 160 -8.09 -6.17 14.30
CA PRO A 160 -9.32 -6.66 14.90
C PRO A 160 -9.89 -7.86 14.12
N ILE A 161 -10.31 -8.89 14.84
CA ILE A 161 -11.08 -10.00 14.28
C ILE A 161 -12.53 -9.81 14.71
N PRO A 162 -13.50 -10.10 13.84
CA PRO A 162 -14.92 -10.05 14.20
C PRO A 162 -15.37 -11.26 15.05
N ASP A 163 -14.47 -11.80 15.87
CA ASP A 163 -14.72 -12.90 16.81
C ASP A 163 -14.35 -12.44 18.23
N PRO A 164 -15.34 -12.16 19.10
CA PRO A 164 -15.12 -11.65 20.43
C PRO A 164 -14.36 -12.64 21.35
N ASP A 165 -14.43 -13.95 21.07
CA ASP A 165 -13.80 -14.96 21.92
C ASP A 165 -12.29 -15.09 21.65
N LEU A 166 -11.86 -14.77 20.43
CA LEU A 166 -10.44 -14.83 20.02
C LEU A 166 -9.72 -13.50 20.20
N GLN A 167 -10.43 -12.39 20.36
CA GLN A 167 -9.88 -11.04 20.47
C GLN A 167 -8.98 -10.84 21.70
N PRO A 168 -9.34 -11.28 22.93
CA PRO A 168 -8.53 -11.05 24.14
C PRO A 168 -7.13 -11.64 24.06
N ALA A 169 -7.00 -12.89 23.61
CA ALA A 169 -5.72 -13.59 23.50
C ALA A 169 -4.75 -12.93 22.50
N ARG A 170 -5.28 -12.22 21.49
CA ARG A 170 -4.48 -11.48 20.51
C ARG A 170 -4.03 -10.12 21.00
N LEU A 171 -4.83 -9.44 21.83
CA LEU A 171 -4.48 -8.16 22.42
C LEU A 171 -3.28 -8.28 23.37
N GLU A 172 -3.10 -9.43 24.03
CA GLU A 172 -1.92 -9.70 24.87
C GLU A 172 -0.61 -9.71 24.08
N THR A 173 -0.66 -10.06 22.78
CA THR A 173 0.50 -10.04 21.86
C THR A 173 0.62 -8.75 21.07
N SER A 174 -0.19 -7.74 21.37
CA SER A 174 -0.17 -6.45 20.66
C SER A 174 1.08 -5.66 20.99
N LEU A 175 1.45 -4.75 20.07
CA LEU A 175 2.64 -3.91 20.20
C LEU A 175 2.51 -2.96 21.41
N THR A 176 3.38 -3.13 22.40
CA THR A 176 3.45 -2.28 23.60
C THR A 176 4.55 -1.22 23.47
N GLY A 177 4.52 -0.20 24.36
CA GLY A 177 5.52 0.86 24.43
C GLY A 177 5.34 1.99 23.40
N GLU A 178 6.01 3.10 23.67
CA GLU A 178 5.97 4.30 22.83
C GLU A 178 6.74 4.11 21.51
N LEU A 179 6.26 4.77 20.46
CA LEU A 179 6.95 4.80 19.17
C LEU A 179 8.18 5.72 19.28
N PRO A 180 9.40 5.22 19.06
CA PRO A 180 10.59 6.08 19.05
C PRO A 180 10.54 7.14 17.93
N SER A 181 11.18 8.29 18.20
CA SER A 181 11.27 9.35 17.19
C SER A 181 12.06 8.89 15.96
N PRO A 182 11.53 9.09 14.76
CA PRO A 182 12.27 8.84 13.52
C PRO A 182 13.56 9.68 13.39
N LEU A 183 13.62 10.85 14.08
CA LEU A 183 14.78 11.74 14.06
C LEU A 183 15.90 11.26 15.01
N ALA A 184 15.57 10.41 15.96
CA ALA A 184 16.52 9.82 16.92
C ALA A 184 16.21 8.31 17.09
N PRO A 185 16.43 7.49 16.06
CA PRO A 185 16.11 6.08 16.12
C PRO A 185 17.01 5.36 17.13
N PRO A 186 16.52 4.31 17.79
CA PRO A 186 17.33 3.50 18.71
C PRO A 186 18.57 2.93 18.00
N SER A 187 19.69 2.82 18.75
CA SER A 187 20.91 2.13 18.29
C SER A 187 20.63 0.63 18.06
N GLY A 188 21.43 -0.01 17.22
CA GLY A 188 21.27 -1.44 16.90
C GLY A 188 19.93 -1.72 16.19
N CYS A 189 19.17 -2.70 16.68
CA CYS A 189 17.85 -3.00 16.14
C CYS A 189 16.86 -1.87 16.51
N VAL A 190 16.31 -1.20 15.49
CA VAL A 190 15.39 -0.07 15.70
C VAL A 190 14.09 -0.45 16.40
N PHE A 191 13.71 -1.74 16.38
CA PHE A 191 12.51 -2.24 17.07
C PHE A 191 12.79 -2.69 18.52
N ARG A 192 14.04 -2.72 19.00
CA ARG A 192 14.44 -3.29 20.30
C ARG A 192 13.68 -2.74 21.51
N THR A 193 13.32 -1.46 21.49
CA THR A 193 12.64 -0.80 22.62
C THR A 193 11.19 -1.24 22.81
N ARG A 194 10.61 -1.91 21.80
CA ARG A 194 9.25 -2.45 21.78
C ARG A 194 9.22 -3.97 21.57
N CYS A 195 10.38 -4.61 21.51
CA CYS A 195 10.50 -6.04 21.27
C CYS A 195 10.62 -6.80 22.59
N GLU A 196 9.64 -7.62 22.93
CA GLU A 196 9.67 -8.50 24.11
C GLU A 196 10.81 -9.55 24.07
N PHE A 197 11.32 -9.83 22.86
CA PHE A 197 12.41 -10.79 22.62
C PHE A 197 13.79 -10.12 22.51
N ALA A 198 13.92 -8.83 22.86
CA ALA A 198 15.18 -8.12 22.73
C ALA A 198 16.26 -8.71 23.64
N ILE A 199 17.47 -8.85 23.09
CA ILE A 199 18.69 -9.27 23.81
C ILE A 199 19.75 -8.18 23.72
N GLU A 200 20.84 -8.31 24.45
CA GLU A 200 21.93 -7.33 24.48
C GLU A 200 22.47 -7.01 23.08
N ARG A 201 22.64 -8.03 22.24
CA ARG A 201 23.07 -7.86 20.85
C ARG A 201 22.18 -6.88 20.07
N CYS A 202 20.88 -6.87 20.35
CA CYS A 202 19.94 -5.93 19.70
C CYS A 202 20.21 -4.47 20.07
N THR A 203 20.95 -4.17 21.13
CA THR A 203 21.28 -2.79 21.53
C THR A 203 22.47 -2.23 20.77
N VAL A 204 23.39 -3.08 20.34
CA VAL A 204 24.68 -2.70 19.76
C VAL A 204 24.78 -2.99 18.28
N GLU A 205 24.12 -4.02 17.76
CA GLU A 205 24.22 -4.44 16.37
C GLU A 205 22.91 -4.22 15.60
N VAL A 206 23.02 -3.66 14.40
CA VAL A 206 21.90 -3.61 13.43
C VAL A 206 21.74 -4.99 12.81
N PRO A 207 20.54 -5.60 12.87
CA PRO A 207 20.30 -6.89 12.23
C PRO A 207 20.52 -6.80 10.72
N VAL A 208 21.28 -7.72 10.16
CA VAL A 208 21.45 -7.85 8.72
C VAL A 208 20.18 -8.44 8.10
N LEU A 209 19.80 -7.96 6.92
CA LEU A 209 18.68 -8.53 6.17
C LEU A 209 19.14 -9.85 5.54
N GLU A 210 18.72 -10.97 6.14
CA GLU A 210 19.06 -12.33 5.69
C GLU A 210 18.07 -12.83 4.66
N GLN A 211 18.56 -13.44 3.58
CA GLN A 211 17.74 -14.12 2.58
C GLN A 211 17.48 -15.57 3.01
N LEU A 212 16.21 -15.99 2.99
CA LEU A 212 15.80 -17.35 3.32
C LEU A 212 15.47 -18.16 2.05
N PRO A 213 15.52 -19.51 2.12
CA PRO A 213 15.27 -20.38 0.95
C PRO A 213 13.88 -20.25 0.34
N ASP A 214 12.87 -19.84 1.13
CA ASP A 214 11.48 -19.69 0.74
C ASP A 214 11.12 -18.28 0.19
N ASN A 215 12.13 -17.57 -0.35
CA ASN A 215 12.01 -16.21 -0.86
C ASN A 215 11.59 -15.15 0.16
N ARG A 216 11.77 -15.42 1.45
CA ARG A 216 11.64 -14.42 2.51
C ARG A 216 12.96 -13.71 2.75
N GLN A 217 12.88 -12.51 3.30
CA GLN A 217 14.01 -11.79 3.88
C GLN A 217 13.63 -11.31 5.27
N ILE A 218 14.56 -11.35 6.21
CA ILE A 218 14.30 -10.98 7.60
C ILE A 218 15.50 -10.28 8.23
N ALA A 219 15.24 -9.22 8.99
CA ALA A 219 16.26 -8.50 9.77
C ALA A 219 16.01 -8.66 11.27
N CYS A 220 16.34 -9.83 11.83
CA CYS A 220 16.17 -10.13 13.24
C CYS A 220 17.26 -11.10 13.73
N HIS A 221 17.98 -10.75 14.84
CA HIS A 221 19.02 -11.63 15.40
C HIS A 221 18.49 -12.95 15.96
N ARG A 222 17.20 -13.04 16.27
CA ARG A 222 16.58 -14.21 16.93
C ARG A 222 15.52 -14.92 16.11
N TRP A 223 15.37 -14.62 14.84
CA TRP A 223 14.27 -15.17 14.04
C TRP A 223 14.20 -16.70 14.07
N GLN A 224 15.35 -17.39 14.11
CA GLN A 224 15.43 -18.86 14.14
C GLN A 224 14.87 -19.45 15.44
N GLU A 225 15.17 -18.81 16.58
CA GLU A 225 14.72 -19.24 17.91
C GLU A 225 13.22 -18.99 18.13
N LEU A 226 12.67 -18.00 17.43
CA LEU A 226 11.29 -17.57 17.58
C LEU A 226 10.33 -18.30 16.64
N GLN A 227 10.81 -19.23 15.79
CA GLN A 227 9.93 -20.07 15.00
C GLN A 227 9.09 -20.99 15.90
N PRO A 228 7.79 -21.21 15.60
CA PRO A 228 7.05 -22.25 16.28
C PRO A 228 7.79 -23.58 16.07
N LYS A 229 8.09 -24.27 17.18
CA LYS A 229 8.65 -25.63 17.11
C LYS A 229 7.59 -26.50 16.44
N THR A 230 7.92 -26.99 15.23
CA THR A 230 7.13 -28.01 14.52
C THR A 230 6.94 -29.26 15.34
#